data_7414ae9d96233189cfb78d646ce7b3dd
#
_entry.id   7414ae9d96233189cfb78d646ce7b3dd
#
_cell.length_a   1.000
_cell.length_b   1.000
_cell.length_c   1.000
_cell.angle_alpha   90.00
_cell.angle_beta   90.00
_cell.angle_gamma   90.00
#
_symmetry.space_group_name_H-M   'P 1'
#
loop_
_entity.id
_entity.type
_entity.pdbx_description
1 polymer ?
#
loop_
_entity_poly.entity_id
_entity_poly.type
_entity_poly.pdbx_seq_one_letter_code
_entity_poly.pdbx_strand_id
1 'polypeptide(L)'
;MTTAVVMTYDSLVDNIQKYLERTDATTLEYIPTFIMLAEQVIASEIKFLGNLSVAESTMTIGTNVIQKPDRWHKTVSMNVTVNGTKQPIYLRKYEYLRNYWPDDTQTSTPLYYADYDYTHWLVAPTPDVAYNYEILYYERVQPLDSSNQTNWFTIYAPQALLYGSLLQAMPFLKNDDRTAMWKAQYDIIMETLRGEDKIRIADRQAIAVDA
;
A
#
# COMPACT_ATOMS: atom_id res chain seq x y z
N MET A 1 12.42 -6.34 30.75
CA MET A 1 12.31 -6.24 29.28
C MET A 1 12.14 -4.77 28.97
N THR A 2 13.12 -4.14 28.35
CA THR A 2 13.03 -2.75 27.89
C THR A 2 12.08 -2.74 26.71
N THR A 3 10.92 -2.14 26.85
CA THR A 3 9.98 -1.89 25.74
C THR A 3 10.72 -1.00 24.74
N ALA A 4 10.89 -1.46 23.50
CA ALA A 4 11.44 -0.62 22.45
C ALA A 4 10.52 0.62 22.30
N VAL A 5 11.12 1.81 22.31
CA VAL A 5 10.37 3.04 22.09
C VAL A 5 9.98 3.06 20.61
N VAL A 6 8.71 2.81 20.34
CA VAL A 6 8.14 2.91 18.98
C VAL A 6 7.71 4.36 18.76
N MET A 7 8.04 4.93 17.61
CA MET A 7 7.56 6.23 17.21
C MET A 7 6.04 6.18 17.01
N THR A 8 5.32 7.14 17.56
CA THR A 8 3.89 7.34 17.35
C THR A 8 3.66 8.63 16.57
N TYR A 9 2.45 8.81 16.02
CA TYR A 9 2.07 10.07 15.38
C TYR A 9 2.33 11.28 16.30
N ASP A 10 1.86 11.22 17.54
CA ASP A 10 2.04 12.32 18.50
C ASP A 10 3.53 12.58 18.81
N SER A 11 4.33 11.52 18.99
CA SER A 11 5.77 11.67 19.21
C SER A 11 6.50 12.20 17.98
N LEU A 12 6.04 11.86 16.77
CA LEU A 12 6.56 12.38 15.52
C LEU A 12 6.26 13.87 15.37
N VAL A 13 5.02 14.28 15.64
CA VAL A 13 4.62 15.71 15.64
C VAL A 13 5.50 16.52 16.60
N ASP A 14 5.69 16.04 17.84
CA ASP A 14 6.54 16.66 18.85
C ASP A 14 8.01 16.74 18.39
N ASN A 15 8.54 15.68 17.79
CA ASN A 15 9.88 15.67 17.25
C ASN A 15 10.06 16.66 16.10
N ILE A 16 9.13 16.68 15.13
CA ILE A 16 9.18 17.64 14.01
C ILE A 16 9.17 19.07 14.54
N GLN A 17 8.30 19.39 15.49
CA GLN A 17 8.25 20.72 16.12
C GLN A 17 9.60 21.10 16.74
N LYS A 18 10.22 20.20 17.51
CA LYS A 18 11.52 20.41 18.14
C LYS A 18 12.65 20.59 17.13
N TYR A 19 12.66 19.78 16.06
CA TYR A 19 13.67 19.88 14.99
C TYR A 19 13.54 21.18 14.19
N LEU A 20 12.31 21.65 13.98
CA LEU A 20 12.06 22.91 13.29
C LEU A 20 12.33 24.14 14.20
N GLU A 21 12.38 23.94 15.53
CA GLU A 21 12.50 25.02 16.51
C GLU A 21 11.39 26.08 16.36
N ARG A 22 10.18 25.64 16.02
CA ARG A 22 9.03 26.49 15.76
C ARG A 22 7.94 26.27 16.79
N THR A 23 7.34 27.38 17.23
CA THR A 23 6.25 27.39 18.21
C THR A 23 5.02 28.15 17.71
N ASP A 24 5.10 28.72 16.50
CA ASP A 24 4.02 29.47 15.89
C ASP A 24 2.87 28.54 15.48
N ALA A 25 1.65 28.94 15.82
CA ALA A 25 0.45 28.13 15.60
C ALA A 25 0.28 27.68 14.14
N THR A 26 0.64 28.55 13.19
CA THR A 26 0.54 28.26 11.77
C THR A 26 1.43 27.09 11.37
N THR A 27 2.70 27.05 11.80
CA THR A 27 3.59 25.91 11.51
C THR A 27 3.08 24.65 12.16
N LEU A 28 2.61 24.70 13.40
CA LEU A 28 2.09 23.53 14.11
C LEU A 28 0.86 22.92 13.43
N GLU A 29 -0.03 23.74 12.92
CA GLU A 29 -1.22 23.29 12.18
C GLU A 29 -0.86 22.54 10.87
N TYR A 30 0.29 22.87 10.24
CA TYR A 30 0.73 22.25 9.00
C TYR A 30 1.57 20.98 9.18
N ILE A 31 2.05 20.66 10.38
CA ILE A 31 2.86 19.44 10.63
C ILE A 31 2.15 18.16 10.15
N PRO A 32 0.84 17.94 10.39
CA PRO A 32 0.13 16.77 9.83
C PRO A 32 0.21 16.67 8.32
N THR A 33 0.18 17.81 7.62
CA THR A 33 0.33 17.86 6.16
C THR A 33 1.73 17.44 5.73
N PHE A 34 2.78 17.87 6.42
CA PHE A 34 4.15 17.48 6.12
C PHE A 34 4.35 15.97 6.31
N ILE A 35 3.75 15.38 7.36
CA ILE A 35 3.78 13.93 7.61
C ILE A 35 3.09 13.20 6.46
N MET A 36 1.88 13.59 6.09
CA MET A 36 1.12 12.98 5.00
C MET A 36 1.89 13.02 3.66
N LEU A 37 2.50 14.16 3.33
CA LEU A 37 3.30 14.30 2.10
C LEU A 37 4.55 13.40 2.14
N ALA A 38 5.21 13.30 3.27
CA ALA A 38 6.36 12.41 3.46
C ALA A 38 5.96 10.94 3.30
N GLU A 39 4.85 10.51 3.90
CA GLU A 39 4.32 9.15 3.72
C GLU A 39 4.08 8.82 2.25
N GLN A 40 3.49 9.75 1.48
CA GLN A 40 3.23 9.56 0.05
C GLN A 40 4.53 9.44 -0.76
N VAL A 41 5.54 10.27 -0.48
CA VAL A 41 6.83 10.21 -1.16
C VAL A 41 7.51 8.88 -0.87
N ILE A 42 7.64 8.49 0.40
CA ILE A 42 8.28 7.24 0.81
C ILE A 42 7.53 6.05 0.18
N ALA A 43 6.20 6.03 0.26
CA ALA A 43 5.38 4.96 -0.32
C ALA A 43 5.51 4.84 -1.85
N SER A 44 5.81 5.92 -2.56
CA SER A 44 6.03 5.89 -4.00
C SER A 44 7.38 5.28 -4.40
N GLU A 45 8.38 5.38 -3.52
CA GLU A 45 9.75 4.94 -3.77
C GLU A 45 10.02 3.49 -3.40
N ILE A 46 9.27 2.95 -2.46
CA ILE A 46 9.50 1.60 -1.92
C ILE A 46 8.30 0.70 -2.22
N LYS A 47 8.57 -0.46 -2.83
CA LYS A 47 7.57 -1.48 -3.17
C LYS A 47 7.46 -2.49 -2.03
N PHE A 48 6.80 -2.12 -0.95
CA PHE A 48 6.78 -2.92 0.27
C PHE A 48 6.21 -4.32 0.12
N LEU A 49 7.01 -5.34 0.42
CA LEU A 49 6.50 -6.65 0.81
C LEU A 49 5.82 -6.60 2.20
N GLY A 50 6.18 -5.63 3.05
CA GLY A 50 5.52 -5.42 4.35
C GLY A 50 4.05 -5.00 4.26
N ASN A 51 3.62 -4.52 3.10
CA ASN A 51 2.23 -4.15 2.83
C ASN A 51 1.47 -5.20 2.00
N LEU A 52 1.97 -6.43 1.99
CA LEU A 52 1.27 -7.54 1.36
C LEU A 52 0.15 -8.00 2.27
N SER A 53 -1.07 -7.86 1.81
CA SER A 53 -2.30 -8.20 2.53
C SER A 53 -3.07 -9.28 1.79
N VAL A 54 -3.83 -10.06 2.56
CA VAL A 54 -4.79 -11.03 2.05
C VAL A 54 -6.18 -10.58 2.43
N ALA A 55 -7.08 -10.49 1.47
CA ALA A 55 -8.50 -10.26 1.71
C ALA A 55 -9.31 -11.44 1.17
N GLU A 56 -10.32 -11.83 1.92
CA GLU A 56 -11.31 -12.82 1.51
C GLU A 56 -12.68 -12.16 1.40
N SER A 57 -13.43 -12.50 0.38
CA SER A 57 -14.78 -12.01 0.16
C SER A 57 -15.58 -13.02 -0.67
N THR A 58 -16.84 -12.69 -0.96
CA THR A 58 -17.75 -13.58 -1.71
C THR A 58 -18.27 -12.84 -2.94
N MET A 59 -18.20 -13.48 -4.09
CA MET A 59 -18.83 -13.00 -5.34
C MET A 59 -20.32 -13.21 -5.27
N THR A 60 -21.09 -12.23 -5.74
CA THR A 60 -22.54 -12.35 -5.82
C THR A 60 -22.93 -13.07 -7.11
N ILE A 61 -23.84 -14.02 -7.00
CA ILE A 61 -24.40 -14.72 -8.17
C ILE A 61 -24.99 -13.74 -9.19
N GLY A 62 -24.68 -13.95 -10.45
CA GLY A 62 -25.18 -13.12 -11.56
C GLY A 62 -24.54 -11.73 -11.65
N THR A 63 -23.54 -11.43 -10.83
CA THR A 63 -22.84 -10.14 -10.83
C THR A 63 -21.38 -10.35 -11.19
N ASN A 64 -20.95 -9.76 -12.31
CA ASN A 64 -19.57 -9.89 -12.80
C ASN A 64 -18.65 -8.74 -12.37
N VAL A 65 -19.13 -7.79 -11.59
CA VAL A 65 -18.34 -6.69 -11.04
C VAL A 65 -18.15 -6.93 -9.54
N ILE A 66 -16.90 -6.98 -9.11
CA ILE A 66 -16.53 -7.19 -7.70
C ILE A 66 -15.71 -6.01 -7.18
N GLN A 67 -15.92 -5.65 -5.92
CA GLN A 67 -15.25 -4.52 -5.30
C GLN A 67 -13.82 -4.87 -4.90
N LYS A 68 -12.88 -3.93 -5.13
CA LYS A 68 -11.51 -3.99 -4.63
C LYS A 68 -11.50 -3.75 -3.13
N PRO A 69 -10.57 -4.36 -2.37
CA PRO A 69 -10.37 -4.04 -0.97
C PRO A 69 -10.04 -2.56 -0.76
N ASP A 70 -10.40 -2.03 0.39
CA ASP A 70 -9.95 -0.70 0.79
C ASP A 70 -8.42 -0.62 0.76
N ARG A 71 -7.89 0.55 0.41
CA ARG A 71 -6.45 0.80 0.26
C ARG A 71 -5.72 -0.14 -0.71
N TRP A 72 -6.46 -0.83 -1.59
CA TRP A 72 -5.84 -1.62 -2.65
C TRP A 72 -4.90 -0.77 -3.50
N HIS A 73 -3.72 -1.32 -3.80
CA HIS A 73 -2.74 -0.69 -4.69
C HIS A 73 -2.47 -1.54 -5.93
N LYS A 74 -2.16 -2.83 -5.73
CA LYS A 74 -1.84 -3.74 -6.83
C LYS A 74 -2.14 -5.17 -6.44
N THR A 75 -2.87 -5.88 -7.29
CA THR A 75 -3.12 -7.32 -7.15
C THR A 75 -1.84 -8.12 -7.45
N VAL A 76 -1.61 -9.12 -6.63
CA VAL A 76 -0.55 -10.12 -6.83
C VAL A 76 -1.13 -11.40 -7.38
N SER A 77 -2.17 -11.94 -6.74
CA SER A 77 -2.89 -13.13 -7.19
C SER A 77 -4.32 -13.10 -6.67
N MET A 78 -5.20 -13.75 -7.40
CA MET A 78 -6.59 -13.94 -7.01
C MET A 78 -6.97 -15.40 -7.21
N ASN A 79 -7.65 -15.98 -6.22
CA ASN A 79 -8.10 -17.36 -6.24
C ASN A 79 -9.58 -17.41 -5.91
N VAL A 80 -10.33 -18.28 -6.60
CA VAL A 80 -11.72 -18.60 -6.29
C VAL A 80 -11.78 -19.99 -5.63
N THR A 81 -12.66 -20.19 -4.68
CA THR A 81 -12.87 -21.48 -4.03
C THR A 81 -14.01 -22.22 -4.70
N VAL A 82 -13.69 -23.32 -5.36
CA VAL A 82 -14.65 -24.21 -6.03
C VAL A 82 -14.59 -25.59 -5.37
N ASN A 83 -15.72 -26.04 -4.82
CA ASN A 83 -15.80 -27.34 -4.11
C ASN A 83 -14.71 -27.53 -3.04
N GLY A 84 -14.41 -26.46 -2.29
CA GLY A 84 -13.39 -26.48 -1.23
C GLY A 84 -11.93 -26.36 -1.74
N THR A 85 -11.70 -26.26 -3.05
CA THR A 85 -10.38 -26.16 -3.65
C THR A 85 -10.16 -24.75 -4.19
N LYS A 86 -9.04 -24.11 -3.85
CA LYS A 86 -8.65 -22.81 -4.39
C LYS A 86 -8.13 -22.97 -5.84
N GLN A 87 -8.74 -22.25 -6.77
CA GLN A 87 -8.38 -22.22 -8.18
C GLN A 87 -7.97 -20.79 -8.57
N PRO A 88 -6.86 -20.59 -9.28
CA PRO A 88 -6.39 -19.27 -9.68
C PRO A 88 -7.32 -18.65 -10.73
N ILE A 89 -7.58 -17.35 -10.58
CA ILE A 89 -8.21 -16.50 -11.57
C ILE A 89 -7.13 -15.62 -12.20
N TYR A 90 -7.08 -15.58 -13.53
CA TYR A 90 -5.99 -14.93 -14.24
C TYR A 90 -6.36 -13.51 -14.70
N LEU A 91 -5.43 -12.58 -14.48
CA LEU A 91 -5.56 -11.21 -14.99
C LEU A 91 -5.53 -11.21 -16.53
N ARG A 92 -6.48 -10.50 -17.13
CA ARG A 92 -6.54 -10.22 -18.57
C ARG A 92 -6.90 -8.74 -18.80
N LYS A 93 -6.74 -8.28 -20.02
CA LYS A 93 -7.21 -6.96 -20.43
C LYS A 93 -8.73 -6.91 -20.46
N TYR A 94 -9.31 -5.77 -20.18
CA TYR A 94 -10.77 -5.56 -20.22
C TYR A 94 -11.37 -5.96 -21.58
N GLU A 95 -10.73 -5.55 -22.69
CA GLU A 95 -11.19 -5.84 -24.04
C GLU A 95 -11.19 -7.35 -24.33
N TYR A 96 -10.23 -8.10 -23.74
CA TYR A 96 -10.20 -9.55 -23.86
C TYR A 96 -11.46 -10.17 -23.24
N LEU A 97 -11.85 -9.75 -22.04
CA LEU A 97 -13.04 -10.26 -21.39
C LEU A 97 -14.29 -9.92 -22.20
N ARG A 98 -14.42 -8.69 -22.69
CA ARG A 98 -15.57 -8.26 -23.49
C ARG A 98 -15.66 -8.93 -24.86
N ASN A 99 -14.54 -9.33 -25.45
CA ASN A 99 -14.55 -10.06 -26.72
C ASN A 99 -14.97 -11.52 -26.56
N TYR A 100 -14.55 -12.19 -25.48
CA TYR A 100 -14.85 -13.61 -25.25
C TYR A 100 -16.14 -13.84 -24.46
N TRP A 101 -16.52 -12.90 -23.60
CA TRP A 101 -17.77 -12.90 -22.81
C TRP A 101 -18.52 -11.58 -23.01
N PRO A 102 -19.06 -11.33 -24.22
CA PRO A 102 -19.81 -10.09 -24.51
C PRO A 102 -21.17 -10.07 -23.82
N ASP A 103 -21.70 -11.22 -23.47
CA ASP A 103 -23.01 -11.39 -22.83
C ASP A 103 -22.82 -11.71 -21.34
N ASP A 104 -23.16 -10.75 -20.49
CA ASP A 104 -23.04 -10.85 -19.04
C ASP A 104 -24.02 -11.85 -18.42
N THR A 105 -25.03 -12.32 -19.19
CA THR A 105 -26.00 -13.35 -18.75
C THR A 105 -25.43 -14.78 -18.81
N GLN A 106 -24.32 -14.97 -19.50
CA GLN A 106 -23.62 -16.27 -19.52
C GLN A 106 -22.89 -16.47 -18.22
N THR A 107 -23.40 -17.38 -17.41
CA THR A 107 -22.86 -17.66 -16.06
C THR A 107 -22.07 -18.96 -16.02
N SER A 108 -20.98 -18.97 -15.28
CA SER A 108 -20.14 -20.14 -14.98
C SER A 108 -19.14 -19.78 -13.88
N THR A 109 -18.28 -20.72 -13.47
CA THR A 109 -17.15 -20.45 -12.58
C THR A 109 -16.22 -19.40 -13.19
N PRO A 110 -15.89 -18.30 -12.52
CA PRO A 110 -14.96 -17.28 -12.99
C PRO A 110 -13.56 -17.82 -13.20
N LEU A 111 -12.96 -17.52 -14.36
CA LEU A 111 -11.61 -17.94 -14.72
C LEU A 111 -10.65 -16.76 -14.92
N TYR A 112 -11.20 -15.60 -15.21
CA TYR A 112 -10.44 -14.41 -15.53
C TYR A 112 -10.99 -13.21 -14.82
N TYR A 113 -10.11 -12.22 -14.56
CA TYR A 113 -10.52 -10.91 -14.10
C TYR A 113 -9.77 -9.82 -14.88
N ALA A 114 -10.35 -8.64 -14.93
CA ALA A 114 -9.76 -7.44 -15.52
C ALA A 114 -9.95 -6.24 -14.59
N ASP A 115 -9.09 -5.26 -14.73
CA ASP A 115 -9.29 -3.95 -14.12
C ASP A 115 -10.49 -3.27 -14.78
N TYR A 116 -11.54 -2.96 -14.00
CA TYR A 116 -12.77 -2.39 -14.51
C TYR A 116 -12.80 -0.88 -14.32
N ASP A 117 -12.61 -0.46 -13.07
CA ASP A 117 -12.45 0.93 -12.67
C ASP A 117 -11.52 1.03 -11.45
N TYR A 118 -11.40 2.23 -10.88
CA TYR A 118 -10.51 2.46 -9.73
C TYR A 118 -10.84 1.58 -8.53
N THR A 119 -12.12 1.23 -8.33
CA THR A 119 -12.63 0.53 -7.15
C THR A 119 -13.14 -0.88 -7.43
N HIS A 120 -13.22 -1.30 -8.71
CA HIS A 120 -13.79 -2.60 -9.07
C HIS A 120 -12.94 -3.37 -10.06
N TRP A 121 -13.12 -4.70 -10.05
CA TRP A 121 -12.71 -5.62 -11.11
C TRP A 121 -13.92 -6.15 -11.84
N LEU A 122 -13.73 -6.47 -13.12
CA LEU A 122 -14.64 -7.30 -13.90
C LEU A 122 -14.15 -8.73 -13.83
N VAL A 123 -15.01 -9.69 -13.53
CA VAL A 123 -14.72 -11.13 -13.58
C VAL A 123 -15.47 -11.78 -14.73
N ALA A 124 -14.91 -12.80 -15.33
CA ALA A 124 -15.53 -13.55 -16.42
C ALA A 124 -15.15 -15.03 -16.38
N PRO A 125 -16.10 -15.92 -16.71
CA PRO A 125 -17.55 -15.71 -16.85
C PRO A 125 -18.20 -15.11 -15.63
N THR A 126 -19.45 -14.61 -15.79
CA THR A 126 -20.27 -14.14 -14.67
C THR A 126 -20.52 -15.29 -13.68
N PRO A 127 -20.36 -15.11 -12.35
CA PRO A 127 -20.55 -16.16 -11.36
C PRO A 127 -21.96 -16.79 -11.43
N ASP A 128 -22.03 -18.12 -11.55
CA ASP A 128 -23.26 -18.90 -11.54
C ASP A 128 -23.73 -19.28 -10.12
N VAL A 129 -22.84 -19.19 -9.14
CA VAL A 129 -23.13 -19.33 -7.70
C VAL A 129 -22.32 -18.30 -6.90
N ALA A 130 -22.60 -18.19 -5.62
CA ALA A 130 -21.79 -17.36 -4.72
C ALA A 130 -20.45 -18.07 -4.45
N TYR A 131 -19.38 -17.57 -5.05
CA TYR A 131 -18.03 -18.09 -4.84
C TYR A 131 -17.26 -17.28 -3.80
N ASN A 132 -16.68 -17.95 -2.81
CA ASN A 132 -15.67 -17.31 -1.99
C ASN A 132 -14.38 -17.11 -2.81
N TYR A 133 -13.77 -15.95 -2.70
CA TYR A 133 -12.49 -15.67 -3.33
C TYR A 133 -11.52 -15.05 -2.34
N GLU A 134 -10.25 -15.29 -2.60
CA GLU A 134 -9.12 -14.75 -1.85
C GLU A 134 -8.28 -13.92 -2.81
N ILE A 135 -7.86 -12.76 -2.35
CA ILE A 135 -6.94 -11.92 -3.08
C ILE A 135 -5.72 -11.63 -2.24
N LEU A 136 -4.54 -11.85 -2.83
CA LEU A 136 -3.27 -11.38 -2.33
C LEU A 136 -2.91 -10.09 -3.08
N TYR A 137 -2.70 -9.00 -2.35
CA TYR A 137 -2.47 -7.68 -2.95
C TYR A 137 -1.52 -6.83 -2.12
N TYR A 138 -0.93 -5.83 -2.76
CA TYR A 138 -0.25 -4.76 -2.06
C TYR A 138 -1.28 -3.75 -1.57
N GLU A 139 -1.25 -3.45 -0.28
CA GLU A 139 -2.10 -2.48 0.37
C GLU A 139 -1.36 -1.15 0.52
N ARG A 140 -2.06 -0.03 0.37
CA ARG A 140 -1.51 1.28 0.73
C ARG A 140 -1.42 1.39 2.24
N VAL A 141 -0.32 1.93 2.74
CA VAL A 141 -0.15 2.18 4.18
C VAL A 141 -1.29 3.06 4.67
N GLN A 142 -1.88 2.71 5.81
CA GLN A 142 -2.86 3.55 6.46
C GLN A 142 -2.18 4.86 6.91
N PRO A 143 -2.69 6.03 6.50
CA PRO A 143 -2.11 7.31 6.92
C PRO A 143 -2.10 7.47 8.43
N LEU A 144 -1.10 8.19 8.93
CA LEU A 144 -1.02 8.56 10.33
C LEU A 144 -1.93 9.74 10.63
N ASP A 145 -2.65 9.63 11.73
CA ASP A 145 -3.45 10.70 12.31
C ASP A 145 -3.62 10.49 13.82
N SER A 146 -4.41 11.36 14.47
CA SER A 146 -4.68 11.27 15.91
C SER A 146 -5.39 9.97 16.32
N SER A 147 -6.09 9.32 15.42
CA SER A 147 -6.78 8.02 15.65
C SER A 147 -5.92 6.81 15.23
N ASN A 148 -4.98 7.02 14.32
CA ASN A 148 -4.02 6.01 13.83
C ASN A 148 -2.60 6.42 14.18
N GLN A 149 -2.16 6.06 15.38
CA GLN A 149 -0.89 6.48 15.96
C GLN A 149 0.34 5.77 15.39
N THR A 150 0.17 4.61 14.76
CA THR A 150 1.28 3.78 14.29
C THR A 150 0.95 3.14 12.94
N ASN A 151 1.95 3.06 12.08
CA ASN A 151 1.88 2.31 10.84
C ASN A 151 3.26 1.69 10.54
N TRP A 152 3.44 1.11 9.36
CA TRP A 152 4.69 0.48 8.98
C TRP A 152 5.88 1.44 9.07
N PHE A 153 5.70 2.71 8.68
CA PHE A 153 6.79 3.70 8.70
C PHE A 153 7.25 4.03 10.12
N THR A 154 6.33 4.18 11.06
CA THR A 154 6.68 4.49 12.46
C THR A 154 7.41 3.34 13.14
N ILE A 155 7.16 2.10 12.71
CA ILE A 155 7.74 0.90 13.32
C ILE A 155 9.09 0.56 12.68
N TYR A 156 9.18 0.58 11.35
CA TYR A 156 10.35 0.06 10.62
C TYR A 156 11.21 1.13 9.94
N ALA A 157 10.67 2.32 9.70
CA ALA A 157 11.36 3.41 9.01
C ALA A 157 11.16 4.79 9.69
N PRO A 158 11.24 4.89 11.04
CA PRO A 158 10.90 6.13 11.74
C PRO A 158 11.79 7.31 11.35
N GLN A 159 13.06 7.07 11.04
CA GLN A 159 13.99 8.11 10.60
C GLN A 159 13.65 8.62 9.20
N ALA A 160 13.27 7.74 8.27
CA ALA A 160 12.84 8.16 6.93
C ALA A 160 11.61 9.06 7.02
N LEU A 161 10.66 8.70 7.88
CA LEU A 161 9.46 9.48 8.10
C LEU A 161 9.77 10.85 8.73
N LEU A 162 10.63 10.90 9.74
CA LEU A 162 11.03 12.17 10.39
C LEU A 162 11.73 13.10 9.39
N TYR A 163 12.82 12.65 8.76
CA TYR A 163 13.56 13.49 7.81
C TYR A 163 12.76 13.80 6.56
N GLY A 164 11.94 12.86 6.08
CA GLY A 164 10.99 13.11 5.00
C GLY A 164 10.02 14.24 5.33
N SER A 165 9.43 14.23 6.52
CA SER A 165 8.51 15.27 6.98
C SER A 165 9.20 16.64 7.13
N LEU A 166 10.44 16.66 7.65
CA LEU A 166 11.24 17.89 7.72
C LEU A 166 11.54 18.45 6.33
N LEU A 167 11.83 17.61 5.33
CA LEU A 167 12.03 18.05 3.96
C LEU A 167 10.76 18.61 3.32
N GLN A 168 9.58 18.04 3.63
CA GLN A 168 8.30 18.58 3.16
C GLN A 168 7.94 19.92 3.80
N ALA A 169 8.49 20.23 4.96
CA ALA A 169 8.31 21.53 5.61
C ALA A 169 9.12 22.67 4.95
N MET A 170 10.18 22.36 4.19
CA MET A 170 11.11 23.35 3.65
C MET A 170 10.49 24.39 2.73
N PRO A 171 9.64 24.03 1.75
CA PRO A 171 9.00 25.02 0.90
C PRO A 171 8.13 26.01 1.68
N PHE A 172 7.55 25.55 2.80
CA PHE A 172 6.73 26.36 3.68
C PHE A 172 7.57 27.36 4.51
N LEU A 173 8.75 26.92 5.00
CA LEU A 173 9.60 27.68 5.94
C LEU A 173 10.56 28.68 5.26
N LYS A 174 10.67 28.67 3.92
CA LYS A 174 11.48 29.61 3.12
C LYS A 174 12.97 29.66 3.53
N ASN A 175 13.71 28.62 3.28
CA ASN A 175 15.15 28.42 3.53
C ASN A 175 15.52 28.13 5.00
N ASP A 176 15.88 26.89 5.24
CA ASP A 176 16.59 26.46 6.43
C ASP A 176 17.96 25.89 6.00
N ASP A 177 19.04 26.41 6.54
CA ASP A 177 20.41 25.97 6.20
C ASP A 177 20.65 24.49 6.53
N ARG A 178 19.80 23.88 7.39
CA ARG A 178 19.84 22.46 7.78
C ARG A 178 19.28 21.53 6.70
N THR A 179 18.62 22.06 5.67
CA THR A 179 17.99 21.27 4.59
C THR A 179 18.96 20.29 3.94
N ALA A 180 20.18 20.70 3.66
CA ALA A 180 21.20 19.87 3.03
C ALA A 180 21.57 18.66 3.92
N MET A 181 21.65 18.87 5.23
CA MET A 181 21.95 17.82 6.20
C MET A 181 20.77 16.83 6.31
N TRP A 182 19.55 17.31 6.42
CA TRP A 182 18.35 16.45 6.47
C TRP A 182 18.18 15.63 5.19
N LYS A 183 18.43 16.25 4.04
CA LYS A 183 18.44 15.56 2.75
C LYS A 183 19.45 14.45 2.68
N ALA A 184 20.68 14.69 3.11
CA ALA A 184 21.73 13.69 3.13
C ALA A 184 21.35 12.49 4.03
N GLN A 185 20.80 12.75 5.22
CA GLN A 185 20.32 11.68 6.11
C GLN A 185 19.17 10.90 5.50
N TYR A 186 18.20 11.60 4.92
CA TYR A 186 17.07 10.97 4.24
C TYR A 186 17.53 10.04 3.10
N ASP A 187 18.43 10.51 2.24
CA ASP A 187 18.94 9.76 1.10
C ASP A 187 19.67 8.46 1.51
N ILE A 188 20.50 8.52 2.57
CA ILE A 188 21.19 7.35 3.12
C ILE A 188 20.18 6.31 3.63
N ILE A 189 19.17 6.75 4.37
CA ILE A 189 18.15 5.87 4.93
C ILE A 189 17.33 5.24 3.81
N MET A 190 16.91 6.03 2.83
CA MET A 190 16.13 5.56 1.69
C MET A 190 16.91 4.56 0.82
N GLU A 191 18.23 4.75 0.66
CA GLU A 191 19.08 3.79 -0.05
C GLU A 191 19.12 2.44 0.67
N THR A 192 19.24 2.45 1.99
CA THR A 192 19.20 1.23 2.82
C THR A 192 17.85 0.51 2.68
N LEU A 193 16.73 1.24 2.81
CA LEU A 193 15.38 0.68 2.68
C LEU A 193 15.12 0.10 1.28
N ARG A 194 15.59 0.76 0.22
CA ARG A 194 15.49 0.23 -1.16
C ARG A 194 16.33 -1.04 -1.32
N GLY A 195 17.46 -1.13 -0.65
CA GLY A 195 18.27 -2.35 -0.62
C GLY A 195 17.52 -3.52 0.02
N GLU A 196 16.94 -3.31 1.19
CA GLU A 196 16.11 -4.33 1.87
C GLU A 196 14.91 -4.76 1.05
N ASP A 197 14.22 -3.82 0.40
CA ASP A 197 13.06 -4.10 -0.43
C ASP A 197 13.43 -4.98 -1.65
N LYS A 198 14.59 -4.70 -2.28
CA LYS A 198 15.11 -5.55 -3.37
C LYS A 198 15.39 -6.98 -2.93
N ILE A 199 15.98 -7.18 -1.74
CA ILE A 199 16.25 -8.51 -1.18
C ILE A 199 14.94 -9.26 -0.97
N ARG A 200 13.94 -8.63 -0.36
CA ARG A 200 12.62 -9.25 -0.13
C ARG A 200 11.89 -9.59 -1.41
N ILE A 201 12.01 -8.76 -2.45
CA ILE A 201 11.44 -9.05 -3.77
C ILE A 201 12.14 -10.24 -4.41
N ALA A 202 13.46 -10.33 -4.29
CA ALA A 202 14.25 -11.44 -4.82
C ALA A 202 13.89 -12.77 -4.15
N ASP A 203 13.75 -12.80 -2.83
CA ASP A 203 13.33 -14.00 -2.07
C ASP A 203 11.97 -14.50 -2.55
N ARG A 204 11.04 -13.59 -2.84
CA ARG A 204 9.72 -13.95 -3.33
C ARG A 204 9.72 -14.44 -4.77
N GLN A 205 10.66 -13.94 -5.58
CA GLN A 205 10.83 -14.34 -6.99
C GLN A 205 11.78 -15.53 -7.14
N ALA A 206 12.39 -16.02 -6.05
CA ALA A 206 13.19 -17.22 -6.07
C ALA A 206 12.34 -18.36 -6.67
N ILE A 207 12.76 -18.82 -7.85
CA ILE A 207 12.17 -20.00 -8.49
C ILE A 207 12.42 -21.13 -7.51
N ALA A 208 11.37 -21.82 -7.07
CA ALA A 208 11.52 -23.08 -6.37
C ALA A 208 12.35 -23.96 -7.33
N VAL A 209 13.59 -24.23 -6.95
CA VAL A 209 14.39 -25.23 -7.64
C VAL A 209 13.67 -26.54 -7.37
N ASP A 210 13.05 -27.09 -8.40
CA ASP A 210 12.38 -28.38 -8.34
C ASP A 210 13.35 -29.40 -7.73
N ALA A 211 12.98 -29.91 -6.55
CA ALA A 211 13.71 -30.96 -5.87
C ALA A 211 13.25 -32.33 -6.40
#